data_1f1e2eafaddfd6d359daf4bfad97b6b2
#
_entry.id   1f1e2eafaddfd6d359daf4bfad97b6b2
#
_cell.length_a   1.000
_cell.length_b   1.000
_cell.length_c   1.000
_cell.angle_alpha   90.00
_cell.angle_beta   90.00
_cell.angle_gamma   90.00
#
_symmetry.space_group_name_H-M   'P 1'
#
loop_
_entity.id
_entity.type
_entity.pdbx_description
1 polymer ?
#
loop_
_entity_poly.entity_id
_entity_poly.type
_entity_poly.pdbx_seq_one_letter_code
_entity_poly.pdbx_strand_id
1 'polypeptide(L)'
;MLPRILILDDESSICVSLSLALQPNYDVAWETDPRLGLARLQGESFDLVLLDMVIGEYDGLDLLEQIRSLDPWVAVIMMTAHGSIRSSVSAMKRGAFMYLTKPLDLEELQIHIQQALEFRALNDSVAYLNERLRAQSQAEQLVGVSPAMQGVLQMIEKFRNVD
;
A
#
# COMPACT_ATOMS: atom_id res chain seq x y z
N MET A 1 -15.76 -6.42 -6.99
CA MET A 1 -15.44 -6.61 -5.56
C MET A 1 -15.32 -5.24 -4.96
N LEU A 2 -15.88 -4.99 -3.78
CA LEU A 2 -15.75 -3.68 -3.12
C LEU A 2 -14.33 -3.51 -2.56
N PRO A 3 -13.76 -2.29 -2.60
CA PRO A 3 -12.49 -2.03 -1.93
C PRO A 3 -12.57 -2.32 -0.43
N ARG A 4 -11.50 -2.88 0.12
CA ARG A 4 -11.45 -3.32 1.52
C ARG A 4 -10.73 -2.29 2.39
N ILE A 5 -11.38 -1.87 3.45
CA ILE A 5 -10.87 -0.88 4.42
C ILE A 5 -10.72 -1.53 5.79
N LEU A 6 -9.56 -1.34 6.42
CA LEU A 6 -9.33 -1.68 7.81
C LEU A 6 -9.32 -0.41 8.66
N ILE A 7 -10.09 -0.39 9.74
CA ILE A 7 -10.07 0.69 10.72
C ILE A 7 -9.35 0.20 11.98
N LEU A 8 -8.36 0.95 12.44
CA LEU A 8 -7.61 0.71 13.67
C LEU A 8 -7.77 1.92 14.60
N ASP A 9 -8.55 1.75 15.66
CA ASP A 9 -8.87 2.80 16.63
C ASP A 9 -9.32 2.14 17.93
N ASP A 10 -8.81 2.54 19.09
CA ASP A 10 -9.16 1.94 20.38
C ASP A 10 -10.59 2.30 20.85
N GLU A 11 -11.20 3.31 20.24
CA GLU A 11 -12.59 3.68 20.46
C GLU A 11 -13.53 2.87 19.56
N SER A 12 -14.12 1.78 20.09
CA SER A 12 -15.07 0.94 19.36
C SER A 12 -16.27 1.71 18.79
N SER A 13 -16.71 2.79 19.46
CA SER A 13 -17.78 3.66 18.99
C SER A 13 -17.44 4.36 17.68
N ILE A 14 -16.20 4.79 17.51
CA ILE A 14 -15.68 5.39 16.28
C ILE A 14 -15.63 4.32 15.19
N CYS A 15 -15.05 3.16 15.48
CA CYS A 15 -15.00 2.03 14.56
C CYS A 15 -16.38 1.65 14.03
N VAL A 16 -17.36 1.49 14.90
CA VAL A 16 -18.74 1.14 14.51
C VAL A 16 -19.38 2.24 13.67
N SER A 17 -19.24 3.51 14.08
CA SER A 17 -19.83 4.64 13.37
C SER A 17 -19.25 4.80 11.95
N LEU A 18 -17.92 4.71 11.82
CA LEU A 18 -17.25 4.76 10.53
C LEU A 18 -17.58 3.55 9.66
N SER A 19 -17.62 2.35 10.26
CA SER A 19 -18.00 1.13 9.54
C SER A 19 -19.40 1.25 8.95
N LEU A 20 -20.39 1.69 9.72
CA LEU A 20 -21.76 1.88 9.24
C LEU A 20 -21.84 2.94 8.11
N ALA A 21 -21.08 4.03 8.23
CA ALA A 21 -21.08 5.09 7.24
C ALA A 21 -20.41 4.67 5.92
N LEU A 22 -19.42 3.78 5.97
CA LEU A 22 -18.63 3.37 4.81
C LEU A 22 -19.12 2.08 4.14
N GLN A 23 -19.78 1.17 4.88
CA GLN A 23 -20.27 -0.12 4.35
C GLN A 23 -21.08 -0.07 3.05
N PRO A 24 -21.89 0.98 2.75
CA PRO A 24 -22.59 1.03 1.47
C PRO A 24 -21.68 0.95 0.24
N ASN A 25 -20.42 1.41 0.36
CA ASN A 25 -19.48 1.52 -0.74
C ASN A 25 -18.21 0.66 -0.59
N TYR A 26 -17.93 0.14 0.63
CA TYR A 26 -16.68 -0.53 0.96
C TYR A 26 -16.93 -1.79 1.81
N ASP A 27 -16.02 -2.76 1.69
CA ASP A 27 -15.93 -3.88 2.64
C ASP A 27 -15.08 -3.45 3.83
N VAL A 28 -15.71 -3.19 4.97
CA VAL A 28 -15.08 -2.57 6.13
C VAL A 28 -14.88 -3.58 7.25
N ALA A 29 -13.64 -3.74 7.66
CA ALA A 29 -13.23 -4.43 8.88
C ALA A 29 -12.66 -3.42 9.88
N TRP A 30 -12.71 -3.74 11.16
CA TRP A 30 -12.11 -2.90 12.20
C TRP A 30 -11.59 -3.74 13.36
N GLU A 31 -10.59 -3.21 14.04
CA GLU A 31 -9.99 -3.77 15.25
C GLU A 31 -9.65 -2.64 16.23
N THR A 32 -9.83 -2.92 17.51
CA THR A 32 -9.44 -2.01 18.59
C THR A 32 -8.09 -2.36 19.21
N ASP A 33 -7.59 -3.56 18.95
CA ASP A 33 -6.23 -3.98 19.31
C ASP A 33 -5.33 -3.94 18.07
N PRO A 34 -4.29 -3.10 18.06
CA PRO A 34 -3.41 -2.97 16.90
C PRO A 34 -2.68 -4.27 16.55
N ARG A 35 -2.46 -5.17 17.51
CA ARG A 35 -1.84 -6.48 17.24
C ARG A 35 -2.75 -7.37 16.38
N LEU A 36 -4.05 -7.33 16.64
CA LEU A 36 -5.04 -8.04 15.83
C LEU A 36 -5.14 -7.42 14.44
N GLY A 37 -5.11 -6.09 14.35
CA GLY A 37 -5.08 -5.38 13.08
C GLY A 37 -3.86 -5.72 12.21
N LEU A 38 -2.67 -5.76 12.80
CA LEU A 38 -1.45 -6.19 12.10
C LEU A 38 -1.52 -7.67 11.68
N ALA A 39 -2.07 -8.55 12.52
CA ALA A 39 -2.27 -9.96 12.19
C ALA A 39 -3.23 -10.13 11.00
N ARG A 40 -4.29 -9.31 10.93
CA ARG A 40 -5.18 -9.30 9.76
C ARG A 40 -4.48 -8.85 8.49
N LEU A 41 -3.66 -7.81 8.55
CA LEU A 41 -2.87 -7.33 7.41
C LEU A 41 -1.85 -8.37 6.89
N GLN A 42 -1.39 -9.29 7.75
CA GLN A 42 -0.54 -10.42 7.32
C GLN A 42 -1.32 -11.51 6.58
N GLY A 43 -2.57 -11.72 6.93
CA GLY A 43 -3.40 -12.80 6.39
C GLY A 43 -4.40 -12.38 5.32
N GLU A 44 -4.71 -11.10 5.23
CA GLU A 44 -5.74 -10.54 4.36
C GLU A 44 -5.22 -9.30 3.64
N SER A 45 -5.69 -9.07 2.41
CA SER A 45 -5.36 -7.86 1.66
C SER A 45 -6.36 -6.75 1.98
N PHE A 46 -5.86 -5.55 2.22
CA PHE A 46 -6.65 -4.34 2.36
C PHE A 46 -6.15 -3.27 1.38
N ASP A 47 -7.06 -2.46 0.88
CA ASP A 47 -6.74 -1.38 -0.04
C ASP A 47 -6.39 -0.09 0.70
N LEU A 48 -6.97 0.08 1.90
CA LEU A 48 -6.79 1.26 2.73
C LEU A 48 -6.85 0.91 4.21
N VAL A 49 -6.07 1.61 5.01
CA VAL A 49 -6.14 1.57 6.49
C VAL A 49 -6.47 2.97 7.01
N LEU A 50 -7.50 3.08 7.83
CA LEU A 50 -7.76 4.24 8.68
C LEU A 50 -7.11 3.96 10.03
N LEU A 51 -6.10 4.72 10.40
CA LEU A 51 -5.25 4.46 11.56
C LEU A 51 -5.30 5.62 12.53
N ASP A 52 -5.72 5.36 13.76
CA ASP A 52 -5.61 6.38 14.83
C ASP A 52 -4.14 6.63 15.19
N MET A 53 -3.86 7.86 15.52
CA MET A 53 -2.52 8.33 15.94
C MET A 53 -2.10 7.73 17.28
N VAL A 54 -3.05 7.38 18.13
CA VAL A 54 -2.82 6.77 19.45
C VAL A 54 -3.83 5.67 19.66
N ILE A 55 -3.38 4.44 19.83
CA ILE A 55 -4.25 3.29 20.09
C ILE A 55 -3.78 2.64 21.41
N GLY A 56 -4.46 2.97 22.50
CA GLY A 56 -4.04 2.55 23.83
C GLY A 56 -2.65 3.06 24.17
N GLU A 57 -1.69 2.15 24.31
CA GLU A 57 -0.27 2.48 24.59
C GLU A 57 0.59 2.57 23.31
N TYR A 58 0.01 2.33 22.14
CA TYR A 58 0.75 2.27 20.87
C TYR A 58 0.75 3.62 20.16
N ASP A 59 1.92 4.00 19.65
CA ASP A 59 2.08 5.14 18.76
C ASP A 59 1.66 4.76 17.34
N GLY A 60 0.70 5.47 16.76
CA GLY A 60 0.22 5.25 15.40
C GLY A 60 1.30 5.43 14.33
N LEU A 61 2.33 6.24 14.58
CA LEU A 61 3.46 6.39 13.67
C LEU A 61 4.33 5.12 13.61
N ASP A 62 4.51 4.45 14.72
CA ASP A 62 5.24 3.17 14.77
C ASP A 62 4.42 2.05 14.12
N LEU A 63 3.10 2.08 14.30
CA LEU A 63 2.18 1.17 13.60
C LEU A 63 2.18 1.41 12.09
N LEU A 64 2.22 2.67 11.65
CA LEU A 64 2.33 3.02 10.24
C LEU A 64 3.59 2.40 9.60
N GLU A 65 4.73 2.45 10.26
CA GLU A 65 5.97 1.83 9.76
C GLU A 65 5.86 0.31 9.66
N GLN A 66 5.21 -0.34 10.64
CA GLN A 66 4.95 -1.78 10.59
C GLN A 66 4.00 -2.14 9.45
N ILE A 67 2.92 -1.39 9.26
CA ILE A 67 1.97 -1.56 8.15
C ILE A 67 2.69 -1.42 6.80
N ARG A 68 3.54 -0.40 6.64
CA ARG A 68 4.36 -0.18 5.44
C ARG A 68 5.34 -1.31 5.16
N SER A 69 5.86 -1.95 6.20
CA SER A 69 6.74 -3.10 6.07
C SER A 69 6.00 -4.35 5.59
N LEU A 70 4.71 -4.49 5.94
CA LEU A 70 3.86 -5.60 5.51
C LEU A 70 3.33 -5.40 4.08
N ASP A 71 2.82 -4.22 3.78
CA ASP A 71 2.35 -3.84 2.44
C ASP A 71 2.81 -2.40 2.13
N PRO A 72 3.86 -2.23 1.31
CA PRO A 72 4.37 -0.91 0.94
C PRO A 72 3.38 -0.04 0.16
N TRP A 73 2.34 -0.64 -0.41
CA TRP A 73 1.40 0.04 -1.30
C TRP A 73 0.02 0.30 -0.68
N VAL A 74 -0.30 -0.31 0.47
CA VAL A 74 -1.57 -0.02 1.15
C VAL A 74 -1.65 1.48 1.48
N ALA A 75 -2.75 2.13 1.15
CA ALA A 75 -2.94 3.53 1.52
C ALA A 75 -3.25 3.63 3.01
N VAL A 76 -2.60 4.54 3.73
CA VAL A 76 -2.86 4.77 5.16
C VAL A 76 -3.29 6.21 5.37
N ILE A 77 -4.49 6.41 5.88
CA ILE A 77 -5.01 7.70 6.35
C ILE A 77 -4.90 7.72 7.87
N MET A 78 -4.10 8.65 8.39
CA MET A 78 -3.96 8.84 9.84
C MET A 78 -5.11 9.69 10.38
N MET A 79 -5.66 9.30 11.51
CA MET A 79 -6.69 10.04 12.23
C MET A 79 -6.15 10.49 13.58
N THR A 80 -6.51 11.66 14.06
CA THR A 80 -6.05 12.15 15.36
C THR A 80 -7.03 13.08 16.04
N ALA A 81 -7.16 12.97 17.35
CA ALA A 81 -7.90 13.94 18.15
C ALA A 81 -7.15 15.27 18.33
N HIS A 82 -5.81 15.25 18.22
CA HIS A 82 -4.96 16.42 18.44
C HIS A 82 -4.00 16.61 17.27
N GLY A 83 -4.44 17.39 16.29
CA GLY A 83 -3.62 17.72 15.11
C GLY A 83 -2.58 18.79 15.40
N SER A 84 -1.32 18.54 15.05
CA SER A 84 -0.28 19.56 14.98
C SER A 84 0.43 19.50 13.62
N ILE A 85 0.98 20.61 13.18
CA ILE A 85 1.77 20.66 11.93
C ILE A 85 2.95 19.68 12.03
N ARG A 86 3.56 19.54 13.20
CA ARG A 86 4.70 18.63 13.40
C ARG A 86 4.29 17.14 13.24
N SER A 87 3.16 16.74 13.83
CA SER A 87 2.68 15.36 13.74
C SER A 87 2.21 15.02 12.33
N SER A 88 1.54 15.95 11.63
CA SER A 88 1.13 15.73 10.25
C SER A 88 2.34 15.60 9.31
N VAL A 89 3.35 16.45 9.43
CA VAL A 89 4.59 16.34 8.65
C VAL A 89 5.33 15.03 8.94
N SER A 90 5.36 14.59 10.21
CA SER A 90 5.98 13.32 10.59
C SER A 90 5.25 12.12 9.96
N ALA A 91 3.92 12.11 10.02
CA ALA A 91 3.09 11.07 9.39
C ALA A 91 3.32 10.99 7.88
N MET A 92 3.31 12.13 7.19
CA MET A 92 3.53 12.18 5.74
C MET A 92 4.93 11.71 5.36
N LYS A 93 5.97 12.07 6.11
CA LYS A 93 7.34 11.59 5.88
C LYS A 93 7.50 10.09 6.08
N ARG A 94 6.73 9.47 6.99
CA ARG A 94 6.71 8.03 7.23
C ARG A 94 5.80 7.26 6.27
N GLY A 95 5.19 7.95 5.30
CA GLY A 95 4.45 7.35 4.20
C GLY A 95 2.94 7.25 4.42
N ALA A 96 2.37 8.04 5.33
CA ALA A 96 0.92 8.23 5.36
C ALA A 96 0.45 8.89 4.05
N PHE A 97 -0.68 8.44 3.52
CA PHE A 97 -1.30 9.07 2.36
C PHE A 97 -1.94 10.42 2.73
N MET A 98 -2.60 10.46 3.89
CA MET A 98 -3.30 11.64 4.39
C MET A 98 -3.32 11.63 5.92
N TYR A 99 -3.53 12.80 6.50
CA TYR A 99 -3.64 13.02 7.93
C TYR A 99 -4.88 13.89 8.21
N LEU A 100 -5.81 13.36 8.99
CA LEU A 100 -7.09 14.01 9.29
C LEU A 100 -7.27 14.21 10.80
N THR A 101 -7.90 15.31 11.19
CA THR A 101 -8.25 15.59 12.58
C THR A 101 -9.67 15.18 12.91
N LYS A 102 -9.85 14.53 14.06
CA LYS A 102 -11.19 14.24 14.62
C LYS A 102 -11.79 15.53 15.21
N PRO A 103 -13.11 15.79 15.13
CA PRO A 103 -14.12 14.91 14.53
C PRO A 103 -14.01 14.88 13.00
N LEU A 104 -14.17 13.68 12.42
CA LEU A 104 -14.06 13.48 10.97
C LEU A 104 -15.33 13.98 10.27
N ASP A 105 -15.15 14.81 9.24
CA ASP A 105 -16.19 15.08 8.27
C ASP A 105 -16.30 13.91 7.30
N LEU A 106 -17.50 13.30 7.20
CA LEU A 106 -17.69 12.10 6.37
C LEU A 106 -17.55 12.38 4.88
N GLU A 107 -17.94 13.57 4.42
CA GLU A 107 -17.79 13.93 3.00
C GLU A 107 -16.32 14.12 2.66
N GLU A 108 -15.56 14.82 3.51
CA GLU A 108 -14.12 14.98 3.37
C GLU A 108 -13.40 13.63 3.42
N LEU A 109 -13.74 12.77 4.38
CA LEU A 109 -13.18 11.43 4.51
C LEU A 109 -13.42 10.59 3.25
N GLN A 110 -14.62 10.59 2.70
CA GLN A 110 -14.94 9.85 1.48
C GLN A 110 -14.14 10.32 0.27
N ILE A 111 -13.92 11.63 0.12
CA ILE A 111 -13.06 12.19 -0.92
C ILE A 111 -11.63 11.67 -0.78
N HIS A 112 -11.08 11.70 0.43
CA HIS A 112 -9.72 11.22 0.67
C HIS A 112 -9.57 9.70 0.53
N ILE A 113 -10.59 8.93 0.92
CA ILE A 113 -10.62 7.48 0.67
C ILE A 113 -10.57 7.21 -0.84
N GLN A 114 -11.38 7.89 -1.63
CA GLN A 114 -11.38 7.71 -3.08
C GLN A 114 -10.03 8.03 -3.70
N GLN A 115 -9.42 9.16 -3.33
CA GLN A 115 -8.08 9.55 -3.79
C GLN A 115 -7.01 8.50 -3.38
N ALA A 116 -7.10 7.97 -2.17
CA ALA A 116 -6.18 6.97 -1.67
C ALA A 116 -6.30 5.63 -2.43
N LEU A 117 -7.52 5.23 -2.76
CA LEU A 117 -7.77 4.03 -3.56
C LEU A 117 -7.31 4.18 -5.01
N GLU A 118 -7.48 5.35 -5.62
CA GLU A 118 -6.94 5.66 -6.94
C GLU A 118 -5.40 5.60 -6.94
N PHE A 119 -4.77 6.16 -5.91
CA PHE A 119 -3.32 6.10 -5.74
C PHE A 119 -2.82 4.65 -5.62
N ARG A 120 -3.50 3.80 -4.84
CA ARG A 120 -3.18 2.38 -4.74
C ARG A 120 -3.29 1.67 -6.08
N ALA A 121 -4.40 1.85 -6.78
CA ALA A 121 -4.63 1.22 -8.08
C ALA A 121 -3.55 1.60 -9.12
N LEU A 122 -3.08 2.85 -9.12
CA LEU A 122 -1.98 3.29 -9.97
C LEU A 122 -0.67 2.59 -9.61
N ASN A 123 -0.34 2.46 -8.32
CA ASN A 123 0.88 1.77 -7.88
C ASN A 123 0.84 0.27 -8.20
N ASP A 124 -0.30 -0.39 -8.03
CA ASP A 124 -0.47 -1.79 -8.41
C ASP A 124 -0.26 -1.98 -9.93
N SER A 125 -0.76 -1.05 -10.74
CA SER A 125 -0.57 -1.05 -12.19
C SER A 125 0.90 -0.87 -12.58
N VAL A 126 1.61 0.05 -11.92
CA VAL A 126 3.05 0.27 -12.14
C VAL A 126 3.86 -0.96 -11.73
N ALA A 127 3.55 -1.58 -10.59
CA ALA A 127 4.22 -2.80 -10.13
C ALA A 127 4.02 -3.94 -11.13
N TYR A 128 2.80 -4.15 -11.61
CA TYR A 128 2.47 -5.15 -12.63
C TYR A 128 3.22 -4.94 -13.94
N LEU A 129 3.26 -3.70 -14.44
CA LEU A 129 3.99 -3.37 -15.68
C LEU A 129 5.48 -3.59 -15.53
N ASN A 130 6.07 -3.21 -14.39
CA ASN A 130 7.49 -3.43 -14.12
C ASN A 130 7.84 -4.92 -14.04
N GLU A 131 6.96 -5.74 -13.45
CA GLU A 131 7.15 -7.19 -13.42
C GLU A 131 7.10 -7.80 -14.82
N ARG A 132 6.17 -7.37 -15.67
CA ARG A 132 6.11 -7.81 -17.07
C ARG A 132 7.35 -7.40 -17.86
N LEU A 133 7.84 -6.18 -17.70
CA LEU A 133 9.07 -5.73 -18.35
C LEU A 133 10.29 -6.54 -17.91
N ARG A 134 10.40 -6.87 -16.62
CA ARG A 134 11.48 -7.74 -16.12
C ARG A 134 11.40 -9.14 -16.69
N ALA A 135 10.20 -9.73 -16.75
CA ALA A 135 10.00 -11.06 -17.33
C ALA A 135 10.35 -11.07 -18.83
N GLN A 136 9.97 -10.03 -19.57
CA GLN A 136 10.31 -9.88 -20.98
C GLN A 136 11.82 -9.74 -21.20
N SER A 137 12.50 -8.89 -20.42
CA SER A 137 13.94 -8.70 -20.47
C SER A 137 14.70 -9.98 -20.14
N GLN A 138 14.23 -10.76 -19.15
CA GLN A 138 14.81 -12.06 -18.84
C GLN A 138 14.61 -13.08 -19.97
N ALA A 139 13.42 -13.09 -20.60
CA ALA A 139 13.16 -13.94 -21.76
C ALA A 139 14.05 -13.58 -22.94
N GLU A 140 14.27 -12.29 -23.22
CA GLU A 140 15.19 -11.81 -24.26
C GLU A 140 16.64 -12.19 -23.96
N GLN A 141 17.08 -12.11 -22.69
CA GLN A 141 18.40 -12.58 -22.29
C GLN A 141 18.55 -14.10 -22.46
N LEU A 142 17.53 -14.90 -22.13
CA LEU A 142 17.53 -16.35 -22.33
C LEU A 142 17.55 -16.72 -23.83
N VAL A 143 16.85 -15.98 -24.68
CA VAL A 143 16.92 -16.13 -26.15
C VAL A 143 18.29 -15.75 -26.69
N GLY A 144 18.92 -14.69 -26.13
CA GLY A 144 20.29 -14.29 -26.47
C GLY A 144 21.37 -15.30 -26.05
N VAL A 145 21.07 -16.18 -25.10
CA VAL A 145 21.99 -17.24 -24.62
C VAL A 145 21.55 -18.63 -25.14
N SER A 146 20.56 -18.71 -26.05
CA SER A 146 20.15 -19.97 -26.67
C SER A 146 21.30 -20.60 -27.43
N PRO A 147 21.38 -21.97 -27.54
CA PRO A 147 22.42 -22.64 -28.31
C PRO A 147 22.50 -22.18 -29.75
N ALA A 148 21.36 -21.79 -30.36
CA ALA A 148 21.32 -21.22 -31.70
C ALA A 148 22.00 -19.86 -31.78
N MET A 149 21.82 -18.98 -30.79
CA MET A 149 22.46 -17.65 -30.74
C MET A 149 23.96 -17.75 -30.42
N GLN A 150 24.36 -18.71 -29.55
CA GLN A 150 25.77 -18.99 -29.29
C GLN A 150 26.48 -19.47 -30.56
N GLY A 151 25.82 -20.28 -31.38
CA GLY A 151 26.33 -20.70 -32.70
C GLY A 151 26.56 -19.52 -33.65
N VAL A 152 25.63 -18.57 -33.69
CA VAL A 152 25.76 -17.34 -34.52
C VAL A 152 26.89 -16.46 -34.01
N LEU A 153 27.02 -16.24 -32.71
CA LEU A 153 28.11 -15.46 -32.12
C LEU A 153 29.50 -16.07 -32.38
N GLN A 154 29.62 -17.41 -32.26
CA GLN A 154 30.87 -18.13 -32.62
C GLN A 154 31.21 -18.01 -34.11
N MET A 155 30.20 -18.01 -34.98
CA MET A 155 30.39 -17.83 -36.40
C MET A 155 30.87 -16.41 -36.72
N ILE A 156 30.32 -15.39 -36.11
CA ILE A 156 30.74 -13.99 -36.25
C ILE A 156 32.17 -13.80 -35.76
N GLU A 157 32.57 -14.40 -34.64
CA GLU A 157 33.96 -14.35 -34.14
C GLU A 157 34.97 -15.02 -35.10
N LYS A 158 34.57 -16.15 -35.68
CA LYS A 158 35.41 -16.82 -36.69
C LYS A 158 35.65 -15.97 -37.95
N PHE A 159 34.64 -15.23 -38.41
CA PHE A 159 34.78 -14.37 -39.58
C PHE A 159 35.55 -13.07 -39.26
N ARG A 160 35.62 -12.65 -38.01
CA ARG A 160 36.37 -11.44 -37.59
C ARG A 160 37.89 -11.70 -37.48
N ASN A 161 38.31 -12.93 -37.36
CA ASN A 161 39.72 -13.32 -37.20
C ASN A 161 40.34 -13.95 -38.47
N VAL A 162 39.73 -13.73 -39.64
CA VAL A 162 40.26 -14.13 -40.94
C VAL A 162 40.66 -12.85 -41.70
N ASP A 163 41.86 -12.38 -41.38
CA ASP A 163 42.70 -11.54 -42.23
C ASP A 163 44.08 -12.20 -42.41
#